data_bf27b73a2fa55c4e0eef9fa0910ccb99
#
_entry.id   bf27b73a2fa55c4e0eef9fa0910ccb99
#
_cell.length_a   1.000
_cell.length_b   1.000
_cell.length_c   1.000
_cell.angle_alpha   90.00
_cell.angle_beta   90.00
_cell.angle_gamma   90.00
#
_symmetry.space_group_name_H-M   'P 1'
#
loop_
_entity.id
_entity.type
_entity.pdbx_description
1 polymer ?
#
loop_
_entity_poly.entity_id
_entity_poly.type
_entity_poly.pdbx_seq_one_letter_code
_entity_poly.pdbx_strand_id
1 'polypeptide(L)'
;MKKLLKIRAFFLLFALLFALSGCTGEKAVEQSGNAYTIYYLNASGIQLVGSEYRTETADTDALVRELLDKMGNVPADLDCQRALPERIEKITYRIEGNVLYLYADANYALMNSVQEILCRAALTKTLTQIPGIEYLSIYCAEQPITDAAGNPVGMLSASDFVDSIRDVNSFERTELTLYFANETGDQL
;
A
#
# COMPACT_ATOMS: atom_id res chain seq x y z
N MET A 1 54.38 20.86 45.28
CA MET A 1 54.19 19.54 44.61
C MET A 1 52.78 18.95 44.80
N LYS A 2 52.20 18.96 46.01
CA LYS A 2 50.83 18.33 46.22
C LYS A 2 49.66 18.99 45.47
N LYS A 3 49.70 20.30 45.19
CA LYS A 3 48.64 20.99 44.42
C LYS A 3 48.62 20.61 42.91
N LEU A 4 49.83 20.47 42.33
CA LEU A 4 49.96 20.10 40.90
C LEU A 4 49.47 18.65 40.64
N LEU A 5 49.70 17.77 41.63
CA LEU A 5 49.29 16.40 41.56
C LEU A 5 47.75 16.26 41.61
N LYS A 6 47.07 17.08 42.43
CA LYS A 6 45.59 17.10 42.51
C LYS A 6 44.96 17.65 41.22
N ILE A 7 45.57 18.63 40.58
CA ILE A 7 45.08 19.19 39.30
C ILE A 7 45.24 18.15 38.19
N ARG A 8 46.36 17.45 38.13
CA ARG A 8 46.57 16.36 37.15
C ARG A 8 45.60 15.19 37.35
N ALA A 9 45.32 14.82 38.60
CA ALA A 9 44.35 13.78 38.92
C ALA A 9 42.91 14.20 38.54
N PHE A 10 42.56 15.48 38.72
CA PHE A 10 41.25 15.99 38.32
C PHE A 10 41.07 16.04 36.78
N PHE A 11 42.10 16.40 36.02
CA PHE A 11 42.07 16.36 34.56
C PHE A 11 42.00 14.92 34.01
N LEU A 12 42.67 13.98 34.65
CA LEU A 12 42.63 12.57 34.29
C LEU A 12 41.23 11.96 34.57
N LEU A 13 40.61 12.33 35.69
CA LEU A 13 39.24 11.88 36.02
C LEU A 13 38.22 12.48 35.08
N PHE A 14 38.38 13.75 34.65
CA PHE A 14 37.52 14.43 33.72
C PHE A 14 37.64 13.86 32.30
N ALA A 15 38.86 13.51 31.87
CA ALA A 15 39.08 12.82 30.57
C ALA A 15 38.48 11.41 30.54
N LEU A 16 38.49 10.71 31.68
CA LEU A 16 37.89 9.37 31.79
C LEU A 16 36.35 9.43 31.70
N LEU A 17 35.71 10.50 32.18
CA LEU A 17 34.27 10.70 32.10
C LEU A 17 33.79 10.97 30.65
N PHE A 18 34.64 11.58 29.81
CA PHE A 18 34.33 11.79 28.41
C PHE A 18 34.50 10.53 27.54
N ALA A 19 35.27 9.57 27.97
CA ALA A 19 35.46 8.32 27.24
C ALA A 19 34.27 7.35 27.37
N LEU A 20 33.32 7.61 28.29
CA LEU A 20 32.15 6.77 28.54
C LEU A 20 30.88 7.30 27.82
N SER A 21 30.93 8.47 27.18
CA SER A 21 29.89 8.93 26.26
C SER A 21 30.13 8.38 24.85
N GLY A 22 30.41 7.09 24.74
CA GLY A 22 30.27 6.35 23.49
C GLY A 22 28.81 6.39 23.13
N CYS A 23 28.46 7.15 22.10
CA CYS A 23 27.19 6.98 21.40
C CYS A 23 27.03 5.51 21.10
N THR A 24 26.12 4.83 21.80
CA THR A 24 25.48 3.65 21.26
C THR A 24 24.68 4.15 20.06
N GLY A 25 25.36 4.30 18.91
CA GLY A 25 24.65 4.36 17.64
C GLY A 25 23.81 3.11 17.59
N GLU A 26 22.52 3.27 17.75
CA GLU A 26 21.56 2.27 17.28
C GLU A 26 21.99 1.97 15.86
N LYS A 27 22.60 0.81 15.65
CA LYS A 27 22.78 0.29 14.31
C LYS A 27 21.36 0.18 13.79
N ALA A 28 20.96 1.12 12.91
CA ALA A 28 19.84 0.88 12.04
C ALA A 28 20.10 -0.51 11.47
N VAL A 29 19.27 -1.47 11.84
CA VAL A 29 19.27 -2.78 11.21
C VAL A 29 18.97 -2.45 9.76
N GLU A 30 19.98 -2.52 8.88
CA GLU A 30 19.76 -2.49 7.45
C GLU A 30 18.79 -3.63 7.18
N GLN A 31 17.52 -3.31 7.04
CA GLN A 31 16.51 -4.29 6.68
C GLN A 31 16.80 -4.69 5.23
N SER A 32 17.48 -5.83 5.09
CA SER A 32 17.75 -6.47 3.81
C SER A 32 16.43 -6.85 3.15
N GLY A 33 16.38 -6.78 1.82
CA GLY A 33 15.23 -7.20 1.04
C GLY A 33 14.50 -6.05 0.30
N ASN A 34 13.67 -6.44 -0.64
CA ASN A 34 12.82 -5.52 -1.39
C ASN A 34 11.66 -5.04 -0.51
N ALA A 35 11.34 -3.75 -0.61
CA ALA A 35 10.23 -3.16 0.11
C ALA A 35 8.96 -3.18 -0.76
N TYR A 36 7.86 -3.62 -0.17
CA TYR A 36 6.51 -3.59 -0.74
C TYR A 36 5.56 -2.90 0.23
N THR A 37 4.52 -2.29 -0.29
CA THR A 37 3.45 -1.72 0.54
C THR A 37 2.24 -2.65 0.53
N ILE A 38 1.90 -3.19 1.69
CA ILE A 38 0.67 -3.97 1.86
C ILE A 38 -0.47 -3.02 2.22
N TYR A 39 -1.56 -3.07 1.49
CA TYR A 39 -2.70 -2.20 1.73
C TYR A 39 -3.77 -2.91 2.55
N TYR A 40 -4.11 -2.30 3.68
CA TYR A 40 -5.17 -2.69 4.62
C TYR A 40 -6.28 -1.65 4.63
N LEU A 41 -7.36 -1.90 5.36
CA LEU A 41 -8.36 -0.88 5.69
C LEU A 41 -7.99 -0.22 7.02
N ASN A 42 -8.29 1.07 7.17
CA ASN A 42 -8.21 1.74 8.46
C ASN A 42 -9.20 1.12 9.46
N ALA A 43 -9.10 1.50 10.75
CA ALA A 43 -9.98 1.00 11.81
C ALA A 43 -11.48 1.18 11.49
N SER A 44 -11.85 2.22 10.74
CA SER A 44 -13.23 2.47 10.32
C SER A 44 -13.68 1.67 9.09
N GLY A 45 -12.77 0.99 8.39
CA GLY A 45 -13.07 0.18 7.21
C GLY A 45 -13.46 0.98 5.95
N ILE A 46 -13.11 2.26 5.87
CA ILE A 46 -13.55 3.18 4.81
C ILE A 46 -12.40 3.77 3.98
N GLN A 47 -11.16 3.47 4.30
CA GLN A 47 -9.97 4.01 3.64
C GLN A 47 -8.85 2.99 3.64
N LEU A 48 -8.02 2.99 2.59
CA LEU A 48 -6.80 2.21 2.53
C LEU A 48 -5.68 2.84 3.35
N VAL A 49 -4.92 2.01 4.02
CA VAL A 49 -3.70 2.34 4.75
C VAL A 49 -2.59 1.41 4.28
N GLY A 50 -1.48 1.97 3.82
CA GLY A 50 -0.31 1.21 3.41
C GLY A 50 0.61 0.93 4.60
N SER A 51 1.12 -0.29 4.68
CA SER A 51 2.15 -0.71 5.63
C SER A 51 3.35 -1.28 4.88
N GLU A 52 4.55 -0.81 5.19
CA GLU A 52 5.78 -1.32 4.57
C GLU A 52 6.03 -2.76 5.00
N TYR A 53 6.35 -3.60 4.04
CA TYR A 53 6.75 -4.99 4.21
C TYR A 53 8.02 -5.27 3.41
N ARG A 54 9.01 -5.90 4.05
CA ARG A 54 10.27 -6.25 3.40
C ARG A 54 10.43 -7.76 3.30
N THR A 55 10.91 -8.23 2.15
CA THR A 55 11.18 -9.64 1.92
C THR A 55 12.37 -9.82 0.97
N GLU A 56 13.07 -10.92 1.11
CA GLU A 56 14.13 -11.37 0.20
C GLU A 56 13.58 -12.31 -0.89
N THR A 57 12.28 -12.60 -0.89
CA THR A 57 11.64 -13.45 -1.89
C THR A 57 11.74 -12.80 -3.27
N ALA A 58 12.45 -13.48 -4.19
CA ALA A 58 12.69 -13.02 -5.56
C ALA A 58 11.82 -13.73 -6.60
N ASP A 59 11.34 -14.93 -6.28
CA ASP A 59 10.46 -15.69 -7.17
C ASP A 59 9.07 -15.06 -7.22
N THR A 60 8.61 -14.70 -8.41
CA THR A 60 7.35 -13.99 -8.62
C THR A 60 6.14 -14.75 -8.08
N ASP A 61 6.08 -16.07 -8.30
CA ASP A 61 4.95 -16.89 -7.85
C ASP A 61 4.94 -17.04 -6.32
N ALA A 62 6.10 -17.23 -5.69
CA ALA A 62 6.24 -17.23 -4.24
C ALA A 62 5.87 -15.87 -3.64
N LEU A 63 6.27 -14.77 -4.28
CA LEU A 63 5.98 -13.41 -3.82
C LEU A 63 4.48 -13.08 -3.90
N VAL A 64 3.78 -13.48 -4.95
CA VAL A 64 2.31 -13.33 -5.03
C VAL A 64 1.64 -14.03 -3.84
N ARG A 65 2.02 -15.28 -3.55
CA ARG A 65 1.47 -16.02 -2.40
C ARG A 65 1.77 -15.33 -1.07
N GLU A 66 3.01 -14.87 -0.90
CA GLU A 66 3.46 -14.19 0.30
C GLU A 66 2.69 -12.89 0.54
N LEU A 67 2.55 -12.05 -0.48
CA LEU A 67 1.81 -10.78 -0.35
C LEU A 67 0.31 -11.02 -0.10
N LEU A 68 -0.32 -12.00 -0.75
CA LEU A 68 -1.71 -12.38 -0.47
C LEU A 68 -1.88 -12.88 0.98
N ASP A 69 -0.94 -13.68 1.50
CA ASP A 69 -0.95 -14.11 2.90
C ASP A 69 -0.85 -12.92 3.85
N LYS A 70 0.06 -11.97 3.58
CA LYS A 70 0.18 -10.74 4.38
C LYS A 70 -1.09 -9.90 4.37
N MET A 71 -1.76 -9.76 3.23
CA MET A 71 -3.05 -9.06 3.15
C MET A 71 -4.14 -9.73 4.00
N GLY A 72 -4.07 -11.05 4.15
CA GLY A 72 -4.96 -11.84 5.01
C GLY A 72 -4.61 -11.79 6.51
N ASN A 73 -3.40 -11.37 6.88
CA ASN A 73 -2.88 -11.40 8.24
C ASN A 73 -2.42 -9.99 8.67
N VAL A 74 -3.35 -9.18 9.19
CA VAL A 74 -3.03 -7.84 9.69
C VAL A 74 -2.12 -7.94 10.91
N PRO A 75 -0.97 -7.23 10.95
CA PRO A 75 -0.13 -7.17 12.13
C PRO A 75 -0.88 -6.61 13.34
N ALA A 76 -0.67 -7.21 14.53
CA ALA A 76 -1.43 -6.87 15.74
C ALA A 76 -1.13 -5.46 16.29
N ASP A 77 -0.01 -4.86 15.89
CA ASP A 77 0.40 -3.50 16.23
C ASP A 77 -0.20 -2.43 15.31
N LEU A 78 -0.87 -2.84 14.23
CA LEU A 78 -1.58 -1.93 13.34
C LEU A 78 -3.05 -1.85 13.72
N ASP A 79 -3.56 -0.63 13.93
CA ASP A 79 -5.00 -0.36 14.09
C ASP A 79 -5.69 -0.36 12.70
N CYS A 80 -5.71 -1.54 12.09
CA CYS A 80 -6.19 -1.77 10.73
C CYS A 80 -7.06 -3.01 10.64
N GLN A 81 -7.85 -3.09 9.58
CA GLN A 81 -8.67 -4.25 9.24
C GLN A 81 -8.19 -4.86 7.91
N ARG A 82 -8.51 -6.11 7.68
CA ARG A 82 -8.27 -6.77 6.39
C ARG A 82 -9.04 -6.07 5.28
N ALA A 83 -8.37 -5.81 4.16
CA ALA A 83 -9.05 -5.40 2.94
C ALA A 83 -9.76 -6.61 2.26
N LEU A 84 -9.17 -7.80 2.40
CA LEU A 84 -9.75 -9.07 1.91
C LEU A 84 -10.54 -9.73 3.04
N PRO A 85 -11.89 -9.84 2.94
CA PRO A 85 -12.72 -10.43 3.99
C PRO A 85 -12.39 -11.90 4.28
N GLU A 86 -12.46 -12.31 5.56
CA GLU A 86 -12.20 -13.70 5.98
C GLU A 86 -13.10 -14.74 5.31
N ARG A 87 -14.31 -14.36 4.94
CA ARG A 87 -15.26 -15.24 4.26
C ARG A 87 -14.81 -15.68 2.87
N ILE A 88 -13.84 -15.00 2.27
CA ILE A 88 -13.22 -15.43 1.01
C ILE A 88 -12.18 -16.47 1.38
N GLU A 89 -12.56 -17.74 1.28
CA GLU A 89 -11.75 -18.87 1.74
C GLU A 89 -10.74 -19.33 0.70
N LYS A 90 -11.08 -19.11 -0.57
CA LYS A 90 -10.26 -19.59 -1.68
C LYS A 90 -9.94 -18.48 -2.66
N ILE A 91 -8.64 -18.23 -2.80
CA ILE A 91 -8.09 -17.42 -3.88
C ILE A 91 -7.08 -18.26 -4.64
N THR A 92 -7.26 -18.31 -5.94
CA THR A 92 -6.25 -18.87 -6.86
C THR A 92 -5.85 -17.80 -7.87
N TYR A 93 -4.73 -18.00 -8.55
CA TYR A 93 -4.28 -17.01 -9.52
C TYR A 93 -3.52 -17.67 -10.67
N ARG A 94 -3.35 -16.91 -11.74
CA ARG A 94 -2.56 -17.26 -12.92
C ARG A 94 -1.86 -15.99 -13.41
N ILE A 95 -0.61 -16.11 -13.83
CA ILE A 95 0.17 -15.02 -14.41
C ILE A 95 0.28 -15.26 -15.90
N GLU A 96 -0.10 -14.30 -16.73
CA GLU A 96 0.07 -14.31 -18.17
C GLU A 96 0.64 -12.98 -18.65
N GLY A 97 1.88 -13.01 -19.14
CA GLY A 97 2.60 -11.80 -19.50
C GLY A 97 2.80 -10.90 -18.28
N ASN A 98 2.27 -9.68 -18.33
CA ASN A 98 2.30 -8.70 -17.24
C ASN A 98 0.97 -8.59 -16.47
N VAL A 99 0.05 -9.55 -16.68
CA VAL A 99 -1.26 -9.58 -16.03
C VAL A 99 -1.35 -10.71 -15.01
N LEU A 100 -1.75 -10.37 -13.80
CA LEU A 100 -2.13 -11.31 -12.75
C LEU A 100 -3.66 -11.50 -12.78
N TYR A 101 -4.11 -12.69 -13.12
CA TYR A 101 -5.52 -13.09 -13.06
C TYR A 101 -5.79 -13.72 -11.71
N LEU A 102 -6.67 -13.12 -10.92
CA LEU A 102 -7.02 -13.55 -9.57
C LEU A 102 -8.45 -14.09 -9.55
N TYR A 103 -8.63 -15.30 -9.05
CA TYR A 103 -9.91 -16.00 -8.99
C TYR A 103 -10.31 -16.17 -7.53
N ALA A 104 -11.33 -15.44 -7.11
CA ALA A 104 -11.95 -15.54 -5.79
C ALA A 104 -13.18 -16.47 -5.85
N ASP A 105 -13.51 -17.06 -4.71
CA ASP A 105 -14.76 -17.82 -4.58
C ASP A 105 -16.01 -16.91 -4.60
N ALA A 106 -17.20 -17.52 -4.60
CA ALA A 106 -18.47 -16.80 -4.67
C ALA A 106 -18.73 -15.84 -3.51
N ASN A 107 -17.99 -15.98 -2.40
CA ASN A 107 -18.13 -15.08 -1.24
C ASN A 107 -17.61 -13.66 -1.55
N TYR A 108 -16.81 -13.49 -2.60
CA TYR A 108 -16.41 -12.17 -3.10
C TYR A 108 -17.64 -11.31 -3.47
N ALA A 109 -18.63 -11.89 -4.12
CA ALA A 109 -19.86 -11.20 -4.52
C ALA A 109 -20.77 -10.78 -3.33
N LEU A 110 -20.49 -11.26 -2.12
CA LEU A 110 -21.24 -10.89 -0.91
C LEU A 110 -20.76 -9.58 -0.27
N MET A 111 -19.70 -8.95 -0.80
CA MET A 111 -19.26 -7.64 -0.37
C MET A 111 -20.28 -6.57 -0.77
N ASN A 112 -20.46 -5.55 0.08
CA ASN A 112 -21.13 -4.34 -0.37
C ASN A 112 -20.20 -3.54 -1.32
N SER A 113 -20.76 -2.61 -2.07
CA SER A 113 -20.02 -1.87 -3.10
C SER A 113 -18.77 -1.14 -2.57
N VAL A 114 -18.84 -0.59 -1.35
CA VAL A 114 -17.69 0.12 -0.76
C VAL A 114 -16.59 -0.88 -0.38
N GLN A 115 -16.95 -1.98 0.27
CA GLN A 115 -15.98 -3.04 0.59
C GLN A 115 -15.33 -3.63 -0.66
N GLU A 116 -16.12 -3.85 -1.72
CA GLU A 116 -15.62 -4.42 -2.97
C GLU A 116 -14.61 -3.47 -3.63
N ILE A 117 -14.93 -2.17 -3.74
CA ILE A 117 -14.01 -1.18 -4.32
C ILE A 117 -12.71 -1.10 -3.52
N LEU A 118 -12.79 -1.07 -2.19
CA LEU A 118 -11.60 -1.01 -1.33
C LEU A 118 -10.78 -2.29 -1.36
N CYS A 119 -11.42 -3.46 -1.38
CA CYS A 119 -10.76 -4.76 -1.54
C CYS A 119 -10.02 -4.83 -2.87
N ARG A 120 -10.68 -4.48 -3.95
CA ARG A 120 -10.12 -4.44 -5.31
C ARG A 120 -8.94 -3.47 -5.41
N ALA A 121 -9.06 -2.27 -4.82
CA ALA A 121 -7.98 -1.30 -4.77
C ALA A 121 -6.77 -1.81 -3.96
N ALA A 122 -7.01 -2.42 -2.79
CA ALA A 122 -5.96 -2.99 -1.96
C ALA A 122 -5.20 -4.11 -2.69
N LEU A 123 -5.93 -5.04 -3.32
CA LEU A 123 -5.35 -6.13 -4.11
C LEU A 123 -4.49 -5.59 -5.27
N THR A 124 -5.04 -4.66 -6.04
CA THR A 124 -4.34 -4.08 -7.19
C THR A 124 -3.08 -3.35 -6.74
N LYS A 125 -3.19 -2.42 -5.78
CA LYS A 125 -2.06 -1.62 -5.31
C LYS A 125 -0.97 -2.46 -4.62
N THR A 126 -1.32 -3.57 -3.99
CA THR A 126 -0.35 -4.48 -3.39
C THR A 126 0.35 -5.33 -4.45
N LEU A 127 -0.39 -5.97 -5.34
CA LEU A 127 0.15 -7.01 -6.22
C LEU A 127 0.82 -6.45 -7.47
N THR A 128 0.44 -5.27 -7.95
CA THR A 128 1.10 -4.63 -9.10
C THR A 128 2.46 -3.98 -8.76
N GLN A 129 2.90 -4.04 -7.49
CA GLN A 129 4.27 -3.69 -7.13
C GLN A 129 5.27 -4.82 -7.46
N ILE A 130 4.78 -6.04 -7.70
CA ILE A 130 5.62 -7.20 -8.02
C ILE A 130 6.25 -7.00 -9.39
N PRO A 131 7.58 -7.12 -9.52
CA PRO A 131 8.25 -6.97 -10.81
C PRO A 131 7.67 -7.89 -11.88
N GLY A 132 7.30 -7.31 -13.03
CA GLY A 132 6.68 -8.02 -14.14
C GLY A 132 5.15 -8.11 -14.08
N ILE A 133 4.49 -7.64 -13.02
CA ILE A 133 3.03 -7.55 -12.91
C ILE A 133 2.62 -6.07 -12.97
N GLU A 134 1.96 -5.67 -14.04
CA GLU A 134 1.47 -4.30 -14.24
C GLU A 134 -0.04 -4.18 -14.02
N TYR A 135 -0.75 -5.28 -14.28
CA TYR A 135 -2.21 -5.31 -14.25
C TYR A 135 -2.72 -6.45 -13.39
N LEU A 136 -3.85 -6.21 -12.75
CA LEU A 136 -4.66 -7.22 -12.03
C LEU A 136 -6.02 -7.35 -12.73
N SER A 137 -6.47 -8.58 -12.97
CA SER A 137 -7.83 -8.88 -13.41
C SER A 137 -8.49 -9.81 -12.41
N ILE A 138 -9.65 -9.45 -11.88
CA ILE A 138 -10.32 -10.18 -10.79
C ILE A 138 -11.54 -10.91 -11.33
N TYR A 139 -11.67 -12.16 -10.93
CA TYR A 139 -12.80 -13.05 -11.24
C TYR A 139 -13.45 -13.52 -9.94
N CYS A 140 -14.77 -13.58 -9.93
CA CYS A 140 -15.57 -14.15 -8.87
C CYS A 140 -16.32 -15.37 -9.43
N ALA A 141 -16.11 -16.54 -8.83
CA ALA A 141 -16.71 -17.80 -9.32
C ALA A 141 -16.51 -17.99 -10.84
N GLU A 142 -15.28 -17.75 -11.31
CA GLU A 142 -14.85 -17.88 -12.72
C GLU A 142 -15.46 -16.86 -13.70
N GLN A 143 -16.24 -15.89 -13.22
CA GLN A 143 -16.75 -14.78 -14.01
C GLN A 143 -16.01 -13.49 -13.71
N PRO A 144 -15.74 -12.64 -14.70
CA PRO A 144 -15.15 -11.31 -14.44
C PRO A 144 -16.06 -10.53 -13.47
N ILE A 145 -15.44 -9.81 -12.53
CA ILE A 145 -16.19 -8.86 -11.70
C ILE A 145 -16.77 -7.75 -12.56
N THR A 146 -17.92 -7.20 -12.14
CA THR A 146 -18.61 -6.14 -12.88
C THR A 146 -18.70 -4.86 -12.07
N ASP A 147 -18.82 -3.74 -12.78
CA ASP A 147 -19.13 -2.44 -12.19
C ASP A 147 -20.63 -2.35 -11.82
N ALA A 148 -21.05 -1.21 -11.26
CA ALA A 148 -22.44 -0.97 -10.88
C ALA A 148 -23.43 -0.96 -12.07
N ALA A 149 -22.93 -0.81 -13.30
CA ALA A 149 -23.73 -0.86 -14.53
C ALA A 149 -23.77 -2.28 -15.13
N GLY A 150 -23.05 -3.25 -14.53
CA GLY A 150 -22.98 -4.64 -15.00
C GLY A 150 -21.93 -4.88 -16.08
N ASN A 151 -21.05 -3.91 -16.38
CA ASN A 151 -19.97 -4.11 -17.32
C ASN A 151 -18.78 -4.78 -16.65
N PRO A 152 -18.03 -5.66 -17.34
CA PRO A 152 -16.79 -6.21 -16.82
C PRO A 152 -15.81 -5.09 -16.46
N VAL A 153 -15.21 -5.17 -15.25
CA VAL A 153 -14.23 -4.16 -14.80
C VAL A 153 -12.93 -4.21 -15.61
N GLY A 154 -12.56 -5.38 -16.12
CA GLY A 154 -11.36 -5.54 -16.93
C GLY A 154 -10.06 -5.57 -16.12
N MET A 155 -8.97 -5.08 -16.74
CA MET A 155 -7.65 -5.01 -16.14
C MET A 155 -7.53 -3.74 -15.32
N LEU A 156 -6.93 -3.86 -14.15
CA LEU A 156 -6.73 -2.78 -13.19
C LEU A 156 -5.25 -2.54 -12.97
N SER A 157 -4.87 -1.28 -12.86
CA SER A 157 -3.54 -0.83 -12.46
C SER A 157 -3.60 -0.02 -11.16
N ALA A 158 -2.47 0.20 -10.51
CA ALA A 158 -2.44 1.03 -9.30
C ALA A 158 -2.92 2.46 -9.57
N SER A 159 -2.73 2.98 -10.78
CA SER A 159 -3.14 4.33 -11.18
C SER A 159 -4.66 4.52 -11.30
N ASP A 160 -5.44 3.43 -11.35
CA ASP A 160 -6.91 3.52 -11.39
C ASP A 160 -7.50 3.89 -10.01
N PHE A 161 -6.66 3.93 -8.97
CA PHE A 161 -7.08 4.20 -7.60
C PHE A 161 -6.32 5.39 -7.00
N VAL A 162 -7.05 6.43 -6.64
CA VAL A 162 -6.48 7.62 -5.98
C VAL A 162 -6.18 7.30 -4.51
N ASP A 163 -4.97 7.63 -4.04
CA ASP A 163 -4.53 7.28 -2.68
C ASP A 163 -5.18 8.12 -1.59
N SER A 164 -5.56 9.35 -1.88
CA SER A 164 -6.12 10.27 -0.91
C SER A 164 -6.83 11.44 -1.60
N ILE A 165 -7.93 11.90 -1.00
CA ILE A 165 -8.57 13.17 -1.36
C ILE A 165 -7.60 14.36 -1.19
N ARG A 166 -6.48 14.19 -0.48
CA ARG A 166 -5.43 15.22 -0.35
C ARG A 166 -4.66 15.47 -1.65
N ASP A 167 -4.56 14.47 -2.52
CA ASP A 167 -3.94 14.62 -3.84
C ASP A 167 -4.89 15.28 -4.86
N VAL A 168 -6.18 15.36 -4.53
CA VAL A 168 -7.19 16.11 -5.31
C VAL A 168 -6.95 17.64 -5.25
N ASN A 169 -6.04 18.12 -4.40
CA ASN A 169 -5.60 19.51 -4.40
C ASN A 169 -4.58 19.86 -5.51
N SER A 170 -4.08 18.88 -6.25
CA SER A 170 -3.49 19.11 -7.57
C SER A 170 -4.60 19.22 -8.62
N PHE A 171 -5.50 20.18 -8.43
CA PHE A 171 -6.42 20.56 -9.51
C PHE A 171 -5.59 21.08 -10.68
N GLU A 172 -5.51 20.34 -11.76
CA GLU A 172 -5.33 20.96 -13.05
C GLU A 172 -6.52 21.90 -13.21
N ARG A 173 -6.27 23.19 -13.07
CA ARG A 173 -7.26 24.20 -13.44
C ARG A 173 -7.38 24.17 -14.94
N THR A 174 -8.33 23.39 -15.45
CA THR A 174 -8.77 23.48 -16.81
C THR A 174 -9.68 24.69 -16.88
N GLU A 175 -9.27 25.71 -17.60
CA GLU A 175 -10.10 26.88 -17.86
C GLU A 175 -11.20 26.44 -18.82
N LEU A 176 -12.42 26.26 -18.30
CA LEU A 176 -13.58 25.92 -19.09
C LEU A 176 -14.25 27.20 -19.53
N THR A 177 -14.10 27.56 -20.79
CA THR A 177 -14.85 28.68 -21.41
C THR A 177 -16.21 28.18 -21.91
N LEU A 178 -17.26 28.58 -21.22
CA LEU A 178 -18.62 28.27 -21.63
C LEU A 178 -19.16 29.41 -22.49
N TYR A 179 -19.62 29.08 -23.70
CA TYR A 179 -20.29 29.99 -24.59
C TYR A 179 -21.81 29.80 -24.49
N PHE A 180 -22.52 30.86 -24.20
CA PHE A 180 -23.98 30.85 -24.17
C PHE A 180 -24.49 31.70 -25.33
N ALA A 181 -25.53 31.23 -26.02
CA ALA A 181 -26.25 32.06 -27.00
C ALA A 181 -26.92 33.24 -26.26
N ASN A 182 -26.95 34.39 -26.91
CA ASN A 182 -27.75 35.51 -26.43
C ASN A 182 -29.26 35.19 -26.46
N GLU A 183 -30.10 36.08 -25.95
CA GLU A 183 -31.55 35.87 -25.90
C GLU A 183 -32.18 35.68 -27.30
N THR A 184 -31.53 36.16 -28.35
CA THR A 184 -31.99 36.04 -29.74
C THR A 184 -31.41 34.82 -30.44
N GLY A 185 -30.37 34.16 -29.87
CA GLY A 185 -29.77 32.95 -30.39
C GLY A 185 -28.87 33.12 -31.63
N ASP A 186 -28.51 34.35 -31.96
CA ASP A 186 -27.75 34.70 -33.17
C ASP A 186 -26.27 35.02 -32.89
N GLN A 187 -25.86 35.05 -31.63
CA GLN A 187 -24.45 35.22 -31.18
C GLN A 187 -24.11 34.30 -30.05
N LEU A 188 -22.84 33.80 -30.03
CA LEU A 188 -22.21 33.01 -28.96
C LEU A 188 -21.24 33.87 -28.15
#